data_a6348b1a89f081fd2d842e37bcc74c30
#
_entry.id   a6348b1a89f081fd2d842e37bcc74c30
#
_cell.length_a   1.000
_cell.length_b   1.000
_cell.length_c   1.000
_cell.angle_alpha   90.00
_cell.angle_beta   90.00
_cell.angle_gamma   90.00
#
_symmetry.space_group_name_H-M   'P 1'
#
loop_
_entity.id
_entity.type
_entity.pdbx_description
1 polymer ?
#
loop_
_entity_poly.entity_id
_entity_poly.type
_entity_poly.pdbx_seq_one_letter_code
_entity_poly.pdbx_strand_id
1 'polypeptide(L)'
;MTVTQTLSRAQVALSNAALSVLLVRLFLAYEWLNSGTGKLQSILSDPNAYFAGLASVFSSVWPKSNPYPFMTDFLTNIAAPNAAAVVTTIAVVEVIAGISLLLGALTRVGALAGIAMNVIFYLAAGHTSPSTAGINLVMIGAQLAMVIAPGGRVLGLDAILHRKFANLPLW
;
A
#
# COMPACT_ATOMS: atom_id res chain seq x y z
N MET A 1 -25.22 -25.99 -27.32
CA MET A 1 -23.95 -25.84 -26.54
C MET A 1 -23.86 -27.02 -25.61
N THR A 2 -22.80 -27.79 -25.69
CA THR A 2 -22.61 -28.94 -24.80
C THR A 2 -22.12 -28.49 -23.41
N VAL A 3 -22.47 -29.22 -22.37
CA VAL A 3 -22.05 -28.97 -20.97
C VAL A 3 -20.53 -28.79 -20.88
N THR A 4 -19.76 -29.55 -21.64
CA THR A 4 -18.29 -29.47 -21.75
C THR A 4 -17.79 -28.12 -22.26
N GLN A 5 -18.47 -27.49 -23.22
CA GLN A 5 -18.11 -26.17 -23.73
C GLN A 5 -18.41 -25.05 -22.72
N THR A 6 -19.46 -25.20 -21.93
CA THR A 6 -19.83 -24.23 -20.88
C THR A 6 -18.83 -24.29 -19.74
N LEU A 7 -18.42 -25.49 -19.31
CA LEU A 7 -17.39 -25.65 -18.27
C LEU A 7 -16.02 -25.11 -18.70
N SER A 8 -15.61 -25.32 -19.95
CA SER A 8 -14.33 -24.78 -20.48
C SER A 8 -14.31 -23.25 -20.49
N ARG A 9 -15.41 -22.60 -20.87
CA ARG A 9 -15.53 -21.14 -20.85
C ARG A 9 -15.50 -20.56 -19.42
N ALA A 10 -16.15 -21.22 -18.47
CA ALA A 10 -16.13 -20.82 -17.07
C ALA A 10 -14.73 -20.97 -16.47
N GLN A 11 -13.98 -22.03 -16.80
CA GLN A 11 -12.60 -22.22 -16.36
C GLN A 11 -11.64 -21.15 -16.90
N VAL A 12 -11.78 -20.77 -18.18
CA VAL A 12 -10.98 -19.69 -18.80
C VAL A 12 -11.31 -18.35 -18.14
N ALA A 13 -12.57 -18.04 -17.91
CA ALA A 13 -12.97 -16.80 -17.24
C ALA A 13 -12.44 -16.71 -15.80
N LEU A 14 -12.50 -17.80 -15.05
CA LEU A 14 -11.95 -17.90 -13.70
C LEU A 14 -10.42 -17.75 -13.70
N SER A 15 -9.71 -18.31 -14.70
CA SER A 15 -8.26 -18.18 -14.81
C SER A 15 -7.85 -16.75 -15.17
N ASN A 16 -8.58 -16.06 -16.05
CA ASN A 16 -8.33 -14.67 -16.41
C ASN A 16 -8.56 -13.71 -15.23
N ALA A 17 -9.65 -13.89 -14.48
CA ALA A 17 -9.90 -13.12 -13.27
C ALA A 17 -8.81 -13.34 -12.20
N ALA A 18 -8.37 -14.58 -12.00
CA ALA A 18 -7.29 -14.89 -11.08
C ALA A 18 -5.96 -14.23 -11.51
N LEU A 19 -5.65 -14.26 -12.80
CA LEU A 19 -4.45 -13.60 -13.33
C LEU A 19 -4.53 -12.07 -13.14
N SER A 20 -5.66 -11.46 -13.40
CA SER A 20 -5.85 -10.01 -13.19
C SER A 20 -5.62 -9.61 -11.74
N VAL A 21 -6.18 -10.37 -10.80
CA VAL A 21 -5.99 -10.14 -9.36
C VAL A 21 -4.52 -10.32 -8.97
N LEU A 22 -3.84 -11.33 -9.50
CA LEU A 22 -2.40 -11.54 -9.27
C LEU A 22 -1.57 -10.37 -9.78
N LEU A 23 -1.83 -9.88 -10.99
CA LEU A 23 -1.09 -8.75 -11.57
C LEU A 23 -1.26 -7.48 -10.74
N VAL A 24 -2.48 -7.15 -10.32
CA VAL A 24 -2.73 -5.99 -9.44
C VAL A 24 -1.99 -6.16 -8.10
N ARG A 25 -2.00 -7.35 -7.51
CA ARG A 25 -1.28 -7.63 -6.27
C ARG A 25 0.23 -7.45 -6.42
N LEU A 26 0.81 -7.96 -7.50
CA LEU A 26 2.24 -7.83 -7.77
C LEU A 26 2.65 -6.38 -8.05
N PHE A 27 1.81 -5.62 -8.76
CA PHE A 27 2.02 -4.20 -8.98
C PHE A 27 2.02 -3.43 -7.65
N LEU A 28 1.02 -3.65 -6.79
CA LEU A 28 0.97 -3.03 -5.47
C LEU A 28 2.17 -3.43 -4.59
N ALA A 29 2.58 -4.69 -4.65
CA ALA A 29 3.77 -5.17 -3.94
C ALA A 29 5.03 -4.43 -4.41
N TYR A 30 5.20 -4.28 -5.72
CA TYR A 30 6.31 -3.54 -6.31
C TYR A 30 6.33 -2.08 -5.83
N GLU A 31 5.22 -1.37 -5.91
CA GLU A 31 5.12 0.04 -5.49
C GLU A 31 5.51 0.23 -4.01
N TRP A 32 4.97 -0.61 -3.12
CA TRP A 32 5.28 -0.54 -1.69
C TRP A 32 6.72 -0.92 -1.38
N LEU A 33 7.26 -1.97 -2.01
CA LEU A 33 8.65 -2.36 -1.82
C LEU A 33 9.61 -1.29 -2.36
N ASN A 34 9.35 -0.77 -3.55
CA ASN A 34 10.18 0.27 -4.16
C ASN A 34 10.20 1.53 -3.29
N SER A 35 9.03 1.98 -2.83
CA SER A 35 8.90 3.15 -1.95
C SER A 35 9.61 2.93 -0.60
N GLY A 36 9.31 1.82 0.07
CA GLY A 36 9.84 1.53 1.40
C GLY A 36 11.34 1.26 1.40
N THR A 37 11.85 0.45 0.47
CA THR A 37 13.29 0.17 0.36
C THR A 37 14.09 1.40 -0.05
N GLY A 38 13.55 2.26 -0.93
CA GLY A 38 14.19 3.54 -1.28
C GLY A 38 14.35 4.45 -0.06
N LYS A 39 13.33 4.53 0.81
CA LYS A 39 13.42 5.29 2.07
C LYS A 39 14.46 4.67 3.02
N LEU A 40 14.45 3.35 3.20
CA LEU A 40 15.42 2.66 4.03
C LEU A 40 16.85 2.87 3.53
N GLN A 41 17.07 2.81 2.22
CA GLN A 41 18.36 3.08 1.62
C GLN A 41 18.84 4.54 1.90
N SER A 42 17.95 5.51 1.78
CA SER A 42 18.24 6.91 2.10
C SER A 42 18.59 7.10 3.58
N ILE A 43 17.84 6.45 4.48
CA ILE A 43 18.12 6.46 5.92
C ILE A 43 19.49 5.84 6.22
N LEU A 44 19.84 4.74 5.57
CA LEU A 44 21.13 4.06 5.79
C LEU A 44 22.31 4.84 5.20
N SER A 45 22.10 5.59 4.13
CA SER A 45 23.16 6.36 3.45
C SER A 45 23.53 7.62 4.21
N ASP A 46 22.56 8.43 4.59
CA ASP A 46 22.75 9.66 5.40
C ASP A 46 21.49 9.96 6.21
N PRO A 47 21.38 9.38 7.41
CA PRO A 47 20.18 9.54 8.25
C PRO A 47 19.93 11.00 8.63
N ASN A 48 20.98 11.76 8.92
CA ASN A 48 20.84 13.13 9.40
C ASN A 48 20.30 14.06 8.30
N ALA A 49 20.89 14.03 7.11
CA ALA A 49 20.41 14.81 5.99
C ALA A 49 19.00 14.40 5.56
N TYR A 50 18.70 13.10 5.52
CA TYR A 50 17.41 12.60 5.12
C TYR A 50 16.28 13.01 6.08
N PHE A 51 16.48 12.83 7.40
CA PHE A 51 15.50 13.24 8.39
C PHE A 51 15.32 14.75 8.47
N ALA A 52 16.42 15.53 8.37
CA ALA A 52 16.34 16.99 8.34
C ALA A 52 15.59 17.50 7.11
N GLY A 53 15.81 16.88 5.94
CA GLY A 53 15.10 17.20 4.71
C GLY A 53 13.59 16.94 4.85
N LEU A 54 13.20 15.80 5.40
CA LEU A 54 11.79 15.48 5.60
C LEU A 54 11.15 16.30 6.74
N ALA A 55 11.87 16.63 7.79
CA ALA A 55 11.38 17.56 8.81
C ALA A 55 11.05 18.94 8.19
N SER A 56 11.88 19.43 7.27
CA SER A 56 11.62 20.65 6.50
C SER A 56 10.37 20.52 5.61
N VAL A 57 10.19 19.37 4.93
CA VAL A 57 9.01 19.11 4.12
C VAL A 57 7.74 19.12 5.00
N PHE A 58 7.78 18.47 6.16
CA PHE A 58 6.64 18.40 7.09
C PHE A 58 6.33 19.75 7.76
N SER A 59 7.32 20.61 7.96
CA SER A 59 7.09 21.92 8.61
C SER A 59 6.76 23.06 7.65
N SER A 60 7.17 22.99 6.38
CA SER A 60 7.10 24.13 5.48
C SER A 60 6.55 23.87 4.08
N VAL A 61 6.66 22.63 3.57
CA VAL A 61 6.23 22.33 2.19
C VAL A 61 4.79 21.78 2.18
N TRP A 62 4.54 20.69 2.89
CA TRP A 62 3.21 20.05 2.89
C TRP A 62 2.15 20.82 3.68
N PRO A 63 2.47 21.57 4.76
CA PRO A 63 1.48 22.46 5.41
C PRO A 63 1.05 23.64 4.56
N LYS A 64 1.92 24.10 3.65
CA LYS A 64 1.63 25.26 2.82
C LYS A 64 0.41 25.00 1.93
N SER A 65 -0.64 25.77 2.15
CA SER A 65 -1.92 25.65 1.42
C SER A 65 -2.61 24.27 1.55
N ASN A 66 -2.29 23.52 2.59
CA ASN A 66 -2.99 22.25 2.86
C ASN A 66 -4.45 22.56 3.26
N PRO A 67 -5.45 21.98 2.58
CA PRO A 67 -6.87 22.26 2.84
C PRO A 67 -7.38 21.62 4.15
N TYR A 68 -6.58 20.82 4.83
CA TYR A 68 -6.94 20.11 6.05
C TYR A 68 -6.19 20.66 7.27
N PRO A 69 -6.79 21.55 8.10
CA PRO A 69 -6.11 22.15 9.25
C PRO A 69 -5.52 21.11 10.22
N PHE A 70 -6.26 20.04 10.53
CA PHE A 70 -5.79 18.98 11.41
C PHE A 70 -4.53 18.27 10.87
N MET A 71 -4.40 18.15 9.54
CA MET A 71 -3.22 17.57 8.92
C MET A 71 -2.04 18.54 8.96
N THR A 72 -2.29 19.83 8.78
CA THR A 72 -1.27 20.87 8.99
C THR A 72 -0.73 20.81 10.41
N ASP A 73 -1.60 20.76 11.42
CA ASP A 73 -1.19 20.66 12.82
C ASP A 73 -0.41 19.37 13.11
N PHE A 74 -0.86 18.24 12.58
CA PHE A 74 -0.13 16.96 12.68
C PHE A 74 1.27 17.05 12.06
N LEU A 75 1.37 17.60 10.85
CA LEU A 75 2.65 17.72 10.13
C LEU A 75 3.64 18.62 10.87
N THR A 76 3.19 19.79 11.34
CA THR A 76 4.07 20.79 11.95
C THR A 76 4.43 20.46 13.39
N ASN A 77 3.48 19.99 14.18
CA ASN A 77 3.62 19.83 15.63
C ASN A 77 4.00 18.40 16.07
N ILE A 78 3.76 17.40 15.20
CA ILE A 78 4.04 15.99 15.51
C ILE A 78 5.05 15.41 14.56
N ALA A 79 4.81 15.46 13.23
CA ALA A 79 5.66 14.76 12.27
C ALA A 79 7.02 15.44 12.09
N ALA A 80 7.09 16.77 11.97
CA ALA A 80 8.34 17.48 11.77
C ALA A 80 9.33 17.32 12.95
N PRO A 81 8.94 17.53 14.24
CA PRO A 81 9.88 17.34 15.34
C PRO A 81 10.25 15.86 15.57
N ASN A 82 9.46 14.92 15.07
CA ASN A 82 9.69 13.47 15.20
C ASN A 82 9.98 12.81 13.84
N ALA A 83 10.57 13.54 12.89
CA ALA A 83 10.75 13.06 11.51
C ALA A 83 11.45 11.71 11.43
N ALA A 84 12.47 11.47 12.24
CA ALA A 84 13.19 10.20 12.29
C ALA A 84 12.26 9.02 12.61
N ALA A 85 11.45 9.13 13.67
CA ALA A 85 10.52 8.07 14.08
C ALA A 85 9.40 7.89 13.04
N VAL A 86 8.80 8.98 12.57
CA VAL A 86 7.69 8.97 11.60
C VAL A 86 8.13 8.32 10.29
N VAL A 87 9.25 8.79 9.72
CA VAL A 87 9.73 8.32 8.41
C VAL A 87 10.22 6.87 8.48
N THR A 88 10.90 6.49 9.56
CA THR A 88 11.31 5.09 9.75
C THR A 88 10.11 4.18 9.88
N THR A 89 9.08 4.57 10.64
CA THR A 89 7.83 3.81 10.74
C THR A 89 7.15 3.66 9.38
N ILE A 90 7.05 4.74 8.61
CA ILE A 90 6.50 4.72 7.26
C ILE A 90 7.26 3.71 6.39
N ALA A 91 8.59 3.81 6.33
CA ALA A 91 9.42 2.93 5.51
C ALA A 91 9.25 1.45 5.88
N VAL A 92 9.21 1.14 7.17
CA VAL A 92 9.01 -0.23 7.66
C VAL A 92 7.61 -0.75 7.31
N VAL A 93 6.57 0.04 7.51
CA VAL A 93 5.18 -0.35 7.17
C VAL A 93 5.03 -0.57 5.67
N GLU A 94 5.63 0.27 4.83
CA GLU A 94 5.63 0.10 3.37
C GLU A 94 6.30 -1.22 2.95
N VAL A 95 7.46 -1.54 3.52
CA VAL A 95 8.16 -2.81 3.22
C VAL A 95 7.34 -4.01 3.69
N ILE A 96 6.76 -3.96 4.89
CA ILE A 96 5.92 -5.05 5.41
C ILE A 96 4.68 -5.24 4.53
N ALA A 97 4.00 -4.17 4.15
CA ALA A 97 2.85 -4.23 3.24
C ALA A 97 3.26 -4.81 1.88
N GLY A 98 4.38 -4.36 1.33
CA GLY A 98 4.93 -4.88 0.08
C GLY A 98 5.27 -6.36 0.13
N ILE A 99 5.93 -6.84 1.19
CA ILE A 99 6.23 -8.27 1.41
C ILE A 99 4.95 -9.09 1.56
N SER A 100 3.98 -8.59 2.35
CA SER A 100 2.66 -9.21 2.52
C SER A 100 1.97 -9.43 1.17
N LEU A 101 1.92 -8.41 0.34
CA LEU A 101 1.33 -8.47 -1.00
C LEU A 101 2.14 -9.34 -1.95
N LEU A 102 3.47 -9.27 -1.94
CA LEU A 102 4.33 -10.09 -2.80
C LEU A 102 4.14 -11.59 -2.53
N LEU A 103 4.19 -11.99 -1.27
CA LEU A 103 4.04 -13.37 -0.86
C LEU A 103 2.57 -13.84 -0.90
N GLY A 104 1.62 -12.92 -0.99
CA GLY A 104 0.21 -13.24 -0.82
C GLY A 104 -0.09 -13.81 0.56
N ALA A 105 0.54 -13.24 1.60
CA ALA A 105 0.41 -13.63 3.00
C ALA A 105 -0.25 -12.50 3.80
N LEU A 106 -1.39 -12.77 4.44
CA LEU A 106 -2.19 -11.73 5.11
C LEU A 106 -2.52 -10.56 4.16
N THR A 107 -2.82 -10.89 2.91
CA THR A 107 -2.98 -9.91 1.82
C THR A 107 -3.97 -8.80 2.16
N ARG A 108 -5.07 -9.14 2.84
CA ARG A 108 -6.06 -8.15 3.27
C ARG A 108 -5.50 -7.16 4.29
N VAL A 109 -4.69 -7.65 5.23
CA VAL A 109 -4.04 -6.80 6.25
C VAL A 109 -3.03 -5.87 5.59
N GLY A 110 -2.18 -6.40 4.69
CA GLY A 110 -1.23 -5.60 3.92
C GLY A 110 -1.93 -4.54 3.06
N ALA A 111 -3.03 -4.89 2.40
CA ALA A 111 -3.81 -3.95 1.61
C ALA A 111 -4.48 -2.87 2.48
N LEU A 112 -5.01 -3.21 3.66
CA LEU A 112 -5.58 -2.23 4.60
C LEU A 112 -4.52 -1.28 5.16
N ALA A 113 -3.33 -1.79 5.49
CA ALA A 113 -2.21 -0.95 5.90
C ALA A 113 -1.82 0.02 4.77
N GLY A 114 -1.75 -0.45 3.54
CA GLY A 114 -1.48 0.38 2.38
C GLY A 114 -2.58 1.43 2.12
N ILE A 115 -3.86 1.10 2.28
CA ILE A 115 -4.96 2.08 2.21
C ILE A 115 -4.75 3.19 3.24
N ALA A 116 -4.48 2.83 4.50
CA ALA A 116 -4.26 3.79 5.56
C ALA A 116 -3.08 4.74 5.23
N MET A 117 -1.97 4.19 4.72
CA MET A 117 -0.82 4.97 4.29
C MET A 117 -1.16 5.92 3.14
N ASN A 118 -1.85 5.44 2.09
CA ASN A 118 -2.24 6.29 0.97
C ASN A 118 -3.24 7.37 1.36
N VAL A 119 -4.15 7.11 2.30
CA VAL A 119 -5.04 8.14 2.86
C VAL A 119 -4.23 9.22 3.57
N ILE A 120 -3.26 8.85 4.41
CA ILE A 120 -2.37 9.79 5.09
C ILE A 120 -1.58 10.62 4.05
N PHE A 121 -0.98 9.99 3.06
CA PHE A 121 -0.22 10.68 2.01
C PHE A 121 -1.10 11.59 1.16
N TYR A 122 -2.33 11.17 0.83
CA TYR A 122 -3.29 12.00 0.13
C TYR A 122 -3.65 13.26 0.93
N LEU A 123 -3.94 13.12 2.23
CA LEU A 123 -4.27 14.24 3.10
C LEU A 123 -3.07 15.16 3.34
N ALA A 124 -1.87 14.59 3.46
CA ALA A 124 -0.65 15.35 3.73
C ALA A 124 -0.13 16.10 2.50
N ALA A 125 -0.11 15.45 1.34
CA ALA A 125 0.60 15.94 0.15
C ALA A 125 -0.25 15.96 -1.14
N GLY A 126 -1.46 15.40 -1.16
CA GLY A 126 -2.28 15.32 -2.36
C GLY A 126 -2.60 16.66 -3.02
N HIS A 127 -2.70 17.73 -2.22
CA HIS A 127 -2.92 19.09 -2.71
C HIS A 127 -1.71 19.68 -3.46
N THR A 128 -0.52 19.11 -3.33
CA THR A 128 0.70 19.65 -3.94
C THR A 128 0.74 19.46 -5.46
N SER A 129 0.11 18.41 -5.97
CA SER A 129 -0.05 18.19 -7.41
C SER A 129 -1.18 17.20 -7.74
N PRO A 130 -1.81 17.32 -8.93
CA PRO A 130 -2.78 16.33 -9.40
C PRO A 130 -2.22 14.90 -9.49
N SER A 131 -0.94 14.75 -9.83
CA SER A 131 -0.27 13.45 -9.90
C SER A 131 -0.14 12.82 -8.51
N THR A 132 0.21 13.60 -7.48
CA THR A 132 0.29 13.13 -6.10
C THR A 132 -1.08 12.69 -5.58
N ALA A 133 -2.12 13.46 -5.86
CA ALA A 133 -3.49 13.06 -5.52
C ALA A 133 -3.90 11.78 -6.26
N GLY A 134 -3.67 11.75 -7.57
CA GLY A 134 -4.09 10.68 -8.47
C GLY A 134 -3.48 9.32 -8.10
N ILE A 135 -2.18 9.27 -7.88
CA ILE A 135 -1.52 7.99 -7.53
C ILE A 135 -2.05 7.41 -6.22
N ASN A 136 -2.24 8.24 -5.19
CA ASN A 136 -2.78 7.77 -3.92
C ASN A 136 -4.21 7.22 -4.08
N LEU A 137 -5.07 7.89 -4.84
CA LEU A 137 -6.45 7.43 -5.09
C LEU A 137 -6.48 6.14 -5.91
N VAL A 138 -5.65 6.01 -6.94
CA VAL A 138 -5.53 4.78 -7.75
C VAL A 138 -5.06 3.62 -6.89
N MET A 139 -4.04 3.82 -6.04
CA MET A 139 -3.56 2.79 -5.14
C MET A 139 -4.61 2.39 -4.10
N ILE A 140 -5.36 3.34 -3.53
CA ILE A 140 -6.49 3.04 -2.63
C ILE A 140 -7.50 2.15 -3.35
N GLY A 141 -7.92 2.49 -4.57
CA GLY A 141 -8.86 1.69 -5.36
C GLY A 141 -8.35 0.27 -5.64
N ALA A 142 -7.09 0.14 -6.05
CA ALA A 142 -6.46 -1.16 -6.29
C ALA A 142 -6.36 -2.01 -5.01
N GLN A 143 -6.04 -1.39 -3.87
CA GLN A 143 -5.96 -2.08 -2.57
C GLN A 143 -7.34 -2.47 -2.05
N LEU A 144 -8.38 -1.66 -2.27
CA LEU A 144 -9.77 -2.05 -1.97
C LEU A 144 -10.15 -3.31 -2.73
N ALA A 145 -9.76 -3.43 -4.00
CA ALA A 145 -9.95 -4.66 -4.76
C ALA A 145 -9.26 -5.87 -4.09
N MET A 146 -8.06 -5.69 -3.51
CA MET A 146 -7.36 -6.75 -2.77
C MET A 146 -8.02 -7.11 -1.43
N VAL A 147 -8.68 -6.15 -0.77
CA VAL A 147 -9.46 -6.42 0.46
C VAL A 147 -10.71 -7.26 0.14
N ILE A 148 -11.39 -6.95 -0.96
CA ILE A 148 -12.63 -7.61 -1.38
C ILE A 148 -12.35 -8.98 -2.01
N ALA A 149 -11.41 -9.02 -2.98
CA ALA A 149 -11.05 -10.24 -3.67
C ALA A 149 -10.16 -11.15 -2.79
N PRO A 150 -10.22 -12.48 -2.96
CA PRO A 150 -9.30 -13.39 -2.27
C PRO A 150 -7.91 -13.37 -2.95
N GLY A 151 -7.32 -12.19 -3.08
CA GLY A 151 -6.09 -11.95 -3.87
C GLY A 151 -4.89 -12.76 -3.41
N GLY A 152 -4.76 -13.00 -2.11
CA GLY A 152 -3.69 -13.79 -1.53
C GLY A 152 -3.83 -15.30 -1.75
N ARG A 153 -5.00 -15.78 -2.17
CA ARG A 153 -5.22 -17.21 -2.49
C ARG A 153 -4.74 -17.57 -3.89
N VAL A 154 -4.57 -16.59 -4.78
CA VAL A 154 -4.05 -16.81 -6.13
C VAL A 154 -2.53 -16.84 -6.07
N LEU A 155 -1.95 -18.02 -6.17
CA LEU A 155 -0.49 -18.23 -6.07
C LEU A 155 0.15 -17.52 -4.87
N GLY A 156 -0.51 -17.56 -3.71
CA GLY A 156 -0.02 -16.94 -2.49
C GLY A 156 -0.22 -17.83 -1.25
N LEU A 157 0.45 -17.44 -0.15
CA LEU A 157 0.43 -18.18 1.11
C LEU A 157 -0.95 -18.18 1.79
N ASP A 158 -1.82 -17.22 1.48
CA ASP A 158 -3.18 -17.17 2.01
C ASP A 158 -4.02 -18.38 1.58
N ALA A 159 -3.66 -19.04 0.45
CA ALA A 159 -4.29 -20.29 0.06
C ALA A 159 -4.03 -21.41 1.08
N ILE A 160 -2.83 -21.46 1.64
CA ILE A 160 -2.41 -22.43 2.66
C ILE A 160 -3.01 -22.06 4.01
N LEU A 161 -2.93 -20.78 4.37
CA LEU A 161 -3.48 -20.25 5.63
C LEU A 161 -5.00 -20.45 5.71
N HIS A 162 -5.71 -20.20 4.62
CA HIS A 162 -7.15 -20.44 4.56
C HIS A 162 -7.54 -21.90 4.77
N ARG A 163 -6.77 -22.86 4.23
CA ARG A 163 -7.02 -24.29 4.46
C ARG A 163 -6.86 -24.69 5.93
N LYS A 164 -5.86 -24.07 6.60
CA LYS A 164 -5.53 -24.40 7.99
C LYS A 164 -6.40 -23.65 9.02
N PHE A 165 -6.84 -22.43 8.69
CA PHE A 165 -7.54 -21.51 9.59
C PHE A 165 -8.75 -20.88 8.88
N ALA A 166 -9.66 -21.71 8.35
CA ALA A 166 -10.79 -21.30 7.52
C ALA A 166 -11.74 -20.27 8.17
N ASN A 167 -11.80 -20.23 9.49
CA ASN A 167 -12.74 -19.38 10.23
C ASN A 167 -12.25 -17.91 10.40
N LEU A 168 -11.04 -17.59 9.98
CA LEU A 168 -10.51 -16.21 10.11
C LEU A 168 -10.72 -15.44 8.80
N PRO A 169 -11.23 -14.20 8.85
CA PRO A 169 -11.50 -13.38 7.65
C PRO A 169 -10.26 -12.70 7.07
N LEU A 170 -9.06 -13.06 7.51
CA LEU A 170 -7.81 -12.35 7.19
C LEU A 170 -7.23 -12.71 5.81
N TRP A 171 -7.68 -13.81 5.19
CA TRP A 171 -7.21 -14.34 3.90
C TRP A 171 -8.35 -14.75 2.96
#